data_6d95b5f53df7d59ea1d2d759cbbc769a
#
_entry.id   6d95b5f53df7d59ea1d2d759cbbc769a
#
_cell.length_a   1.000
_cell.length_b   1.000
_cell.length_c   1.000
_cell.angle_alpha   90.00
_cell.angle_beta   90.00
_cell.angle_gamma   90.00
#
_symmetry.space_group_name_H-M   'P 1'
#
loop_
_entity.id
_entity.type
_entity.pdbx_description
1 polymer ?
#
loop_
_entity_poly.entity_id
_entity_poly.type
_entity_poly.pdbx_seq_one_letter_code
_entity_poly.pdbx_strand_id
1 'polypeptide(L)'
;MTTGTASAYTPDALHTLRDSFELHLGASRAAKTTRIYLAALDALIAHLEAQGMPTGARGVKREHVESYIARRREEVKPATLSLEFRALQQFWKWALEEDEVERSPMERMKAPRVPESPVPVITPDDFRKLLKTTEGRDYVDRRDAALLLLMFDTGVRRGEVAGLRVEDVDLKDRMAYVTGKGGHTRAVRFGSKTAIALDRYLRLRRGHRHATTDAFWLGQDGPLTGSAFAQIIAKRCVAAGLPRLHPHQLRHTFAHEYLNAGGQEGDLQRLAGWRSPQMLRRYGASMADDRARRNYTSPADRL
;
A
#
# COMPACT_ATOMS: atom_id res chain seq x y z
N MET A 1 -6.96 24.52 48.37
CA MET A 1 -5.53 24.39 48.06
C MET A 1 -5.37 23.13 47.18
N THR A 2 -5.42 23.29 45.86
CA THR A 2 -5.25 22.21 44.90
C THR A 2 -3.78 22.20 44.49
N THR A 3 -3.04 21.28 45.07
CA THR A 3 -1.65 20.99 44.65
C THR A 3 -1.67 20.28 43.29
N GLY A 4 -1.49 21.05 42.23
CA GLY A 4 -1.15 20.49 40.93
C GLY A 4 0.24 19.87 41.03
N THR A 5 0.31 18.54 40.95
CA THR A 5 1.57 17.81 40.73
C THR A 5 2.10 18.18 39.37
N ALA A 6 3.08 19.09 39.33
CA ALA A 6 3.92 19.26 38.14
C ALA A 6 4.58 17.90 37.84
N SER A 7 4.29 17.34 36.71
CA SER A 7 4.99 16.13 36.22
C SER A 7 6.47 16.50 36.15
N ALA A 8 7.29 15.86 37.00
CA ALA A 8 8.73 16.05 36.99
C ALA A 8 9.26 15.59 35.62
N TYR A 9 9.95 16.48 34.93
CA TYR A 9 10.65 16.16 33.71
C TYR A 9 11.70 15.07 33.98
N THR A 10 11.44 13.87 33.56
CA THR A 10 12.37 12.74 33.63
C THR A 10 12.94 12.54 32.22
N PRO A 11 14.22 12.85 31.99
CA PRO A 11 14.80 12.83 30.63
C PRO A 11 14.65 11.52 29.91
N ASP A 12 14.68 10.40 30.61
CA ASP A 12 14.55 9.05 30.05
C ASP A 12 13.10 8.53 30.00
N ALA A 13 12.10 9.36 30.36
CA ALA A 13 10.71 8.95 30.26
C ALA A 13 10.31 8.71 28.80
N LEU A 14 9.66 7.59 28.54
CA LEU A 14 9.21 7.24 27.17
C LEU A 14 8.35 8.32 26.53
N HIS A 15 7.56 9.07 27.30
CA HIS A 15 6.79 10.21 26.79
C HIS A 15 7.70 11.33 26.25
N THR A 16 8.77 11.67 26.97
CA THR A 16 9.76 12.67 26.51
C THR A 16 10.48 12.19 25.25
N LEU A 17 10.93 10.94 25.25
CA LEU A 17 11.61 10.34 24.11
C LEU A 17 10.68 10.16 22.91
N ARG A 18 9.39 9.95 23.14
CA ARG A 18 8.37 9.89 22.09
C ARG A 18 8.31 11.22 21.32
N ASP A 19 8.36 12.35 21.99
CA ASP A 19 8.31 13.67 21.34
C ASP A 19 9.62 13.96 20.59
N SER A 20 10.76 13.59 21.13
CA SER A 20 12.06 13.67 20.44
C SER A 20 12.10 12.76 19.20
N PHE A 21 11.55 11.56 19.32
CA PHE A 21 11.44 10.64 18.18
C PHE A 21 10.50 11.16 17.09
N GLU A 22 9.41 11.87 17.46
CA GLU A 22 8.53 12.53 16.49
C GLU A 22 9.30 13.57 15.66
N LEU A 23 10.14 14.40 16.30
CA LEU A 23 11.00 15.36 15.61
C LEU A 23 11.97 14.68 14.66
N HIS A 24 12.66 13.63 15.12
CA HIS A 24 13.56 12.81 14.30
C HIS A 24 12.85 12.23 13.07
N LEU A 25 11.68 11.65 13.26
CA LEU A 25 10.89 11.09 12.16
C LEU A 25 10.39 12.16 11.20
N GLY A 26 10.02 13.34 11.70
CA GLY A 26 9.56 14.48 10.90
C GLY A 26 10.60 14.94 9.88
N ALA A 27 11.88 14.88 10.24
CA ALA A 27 12.99 15.23 9.34
C ALA A 27 13.26 14.16 8.25
N SER A 28 12.90 12.89 8.49
CA SER A 28 13.37 11.77 7.65
C SER A 28 12.27 10.92 7.02
N ARG A 29 11.03 11.03 7.48
CA ARG A 29 9.92 10.13 7.11
C ARG A 29 8.67 10.87 6.64
N ALA A 30 7.86 10.20 5.82
CA ALA A 30 6.56 10.72 5.43
C ALA A 30 5.59 10.75 6.63
N ALA A 31 4.75 11.78 6.75
CA ALA A 31 3.80 12.00 7.85
C ALA A 31 2.94 10.76 8.21
N LYS A 32 2.55 9.96 7.21
CA LYS A 32 1.83 8.72 7.45
C LYS A 32 2.67 7.67 8.19
N THR A 33 3.95 7.56 7.87
CA THR A 33 4.87 6.62 8.54
C THR A 33 5.14 7.06 9.96
N THR A 34 5.38 8.35 10.17
CA THR A 34 5.53 8.97 11.50
C THR A 34 4.34 8.64 12.39
N ARG A 35 3.12 8.88 11.92
CA ARG A 35 1.90 8.58 12.67
C ARG A 35 1.80 7.11 13.08
N ILE A 36 2.15 6.18 12.18
CA ILE A 36 2.10 4.74 12.48
C ILE A 36 3.12 4.37 13.55
N TYR A 37 4.33 4.94 13.49
CA TYR A 37 5.40 4.64 14.44
C TYR A 37 5.09 5.19 15.82
N LEU A 38 4.59 6.42 15.88
CA LEU A 38 4.17 7.04 17.14
C LEU A 38 2.99 6.29 17.76
N ALA A 39 1.99 5.92 16.99
CA ALA A 39 0.85 5.14 17.50
C ALA A 39 1.27 3.80 18.12
N ALA A 40 2.29 3.13 17.56
CA ALA A 40 2.82 1.90 18.13
C ALA A 40 3.55 2.15 19.46
N LEU A 41 4.30 3.26 19.54
CA LEU A 41 4.98 3.67 20.76
C LEU A 41 3.98 4.10 21.85
N ASP A 42 2.99 4.90 21.49
CA ASP A 42 1.90 5.32 22.38
C ASP A 42 1.15 4.11 22.97
N ALA A 43 0.91 3.08 22.14
CA ALA A 43 0.27 1.84 22.58
C ALA A 43 1.15 1.01 23.54
N LEU A 44 2.46 1.00 23.33
CA LEU A 44 3.41 0.39 24.29
C LEU A 44 3.42 1.15 25.60
N ILE A 45 3.55 2.47 25.59
CA ILE A 45 3.56 3.31 26.79
C ILE A 45 2.28 3.08 27.63
N ALA A 46 1.12 3.16 26.99
CA ALA A 46 -0.16 2.92 27.65
C ALA A 46 -0.26 1.50 28.27
N HIS A 47 0.35 0.50 27.63
CA HIS A 47 0.41 -0.84 28.20
C HIS A 47 1.28 -0.90 29.44
N LEU A 48 2.48 -0.30 29.39
CA LEU A 48 3.40 -0.27 30.55
C LEU A 48 2.76 0.43 31.75
N GLU A 49 2.12 1.57 31.53
CA GLU A 49 1.40 2.32 32.57
C GLU A 49 0.26 1.51 33.18
N ALA A 50 -0.58 0.90 32.33
CA ALA A 50 -1.72 0.10 32.78
C ALA A 50 -1.31 -1.13 33.62
N GLN A 51 -0.09 -1.64 33.40
CA GLN A 51 0.46 -2.79 34.13
C GLN A 51 1.40 -2.39 35.27
N GLY A 52 1.56 -1.09 35.57
CA GLY A 52 2.50 -0.62 36.59
C GLY A 52 3.97 -0.97 36.28
N MET A 53 4.29 -1.13 35.00
CA MET A 53 5.65 -1.42 34.54
C MET A 53 6.48 -0.15 34.39
N PRO A 54 7.82 -0.25 34.34
CA PRO A 54 8.68 0.92 34.15
C PRO A 54 8.36 1.68 32.84
N THR A 55 8.26 3.02 32.94
CA THR A 55 8.05 3.94 31.80
C THR A 55 9.30 4.76 31.47
N GLY A 56 10.39 4.63 32.23
CA GLY A 56 11.72 5.10 31.86
C GLY A 56 12.35 4.12 30.85
N ALA A 57 12.93 4.64 29.76
CA ALA A 57 13.46 3.82 28.67
C ALA A 57 14.51 2.80 29.14
N ARG A 58 15.41 3.20 30.07
CA ARG A 58 16.43 2.32 30.65
C ARG A 58 15.85 1.21 31.52
N GLY A 59 14.65 1.42 32.07
CA GLY A 59 13.94 0.44 32.89
C GLY A 59 13.14 -0.59 32.08
N VAL A 60 12.87 -0.32 30.79
CA VAL A 60 12.12 -1.23 29.95
C VAL A 60 13.01 -2.40 29.53
N LYS A 61 12.58 -3.61 29.89
CA LYS A 61 13.27 -4.86 29.56
C LYS A 61 12.48 -5.64 28.51
N ARG A 62 13.10 -6.72 28.03
CA ARG A 62 12.53 -7.61 27.03
C ARG A 62 11.16 -8.17 27.47
N GLU A 63 11.03 -8.61 28.71
CA GLU A 63 9.79 -9.17 29.25
C GLU A 63 8.63 -8.18 29.19
N HIS A 64 8.86 -6.87 29.35
CA HIS A 64 7.83 -5.84 29.24
C HIS A 64 7.33 -5.71 27.79
N VAL A 65 8.23 -5.74 26.82
CA VAL A 65 7.86 -5.72 25.39
C VAL A 65 7.16 -7.02 24.99
N GLU A 66 7.61 -8.17 25.49
CA GLU A 66 6.95 -9.48 25.24
C GLU A 66 5.53 -9.50 25.80
N SER A 67 5.30 -8.94 27.02
CA SER A 67 3.96 -8.79 27.60
C SER A 67 3.06 -7.93 26.71
N TYR A 68 3.55 -6.80 26.21
CA TYR A 68 2.83 -5.96 25.26
C TYR A 68 2.46 -6.74 23.99
N ILE A 69 3.43 -7.43 23.38
CA ILE A 69 3.20 -8.20 22.15
C ILE A 69 2.21 -9.34 22.36
N ALA A 70 2.26 -10.02 23.52
CA ALA A 70 1.32 -11.08 23.86
C ALA A 70 -0.12 -10.56 23.94
N ARG A 71 -0.35 -9.44 24.63
CA ARG A 71 -1.66 -8.79 24.70
C ARG A 71 -2.14 -8.33 23.30
N ARG A 72 -1.29 -7.65 22.55
CA ARG A 72 -1.66 -7.11 21.22
C ARG A 72 -1.98 -8.20 20.21
N ARG A 73 -1.42 -9.40 20.37
CA ARG A 73 -1.73 -10.55 19.50
C ARG A 73 -3.21 -10.94 19.52
N GLU A 74 -3.89 -10.72 20.66
CA GLU A 74 -5.31 -11.02 20.82
C GLU A 74 -6.20 -9.88 20.26
N GLU A 75 -5.67 -8.66 20.20
CA GLU A 75 -6.44 -7.46 19.83
C GLU A 75 -6.37 -7.10 18.35
N VAL A 76 -5.26 -7.43 17.68
CA VAL A 76 -5.02 -6.99 16.30
C VAL A 76 -4.64 -8.12 15.35
N LYS A 77 -4.82 -7.88 14.06
CA LYS A 77 -4.40 -8.82 13.01
C LYS A 77 -2.87 -9.00 13.01
N PRO A 78 -2.35 -10.20 12.65
CA PRO A 78 -0.91 -10.49 12.62
C PRO A 78 -0.08 -9.49 11.81
N ALA A 79 -0.62 -8.98 10.70
CA ALA A 79 0.05 -7.96 9.88
C ALA A 79 0.19 -6.61 10.60
N THR A 80 -0.81 -6.21 11.40
CA THR A 80 -0.77 -4.99 12.22
C THR A 80 0.26 -5.16 13.33
N LEU A 81 0.23 -6.28 14.04
CA LEU A 81 1.20 -6.59 15.09
C LEU A 81 2.64 -6.58 14.57
N SER A 82 2.88 -7.18 13.41
CA SER A 82 4.20 -7.15 12.76
C SER A 82 4.66 -5.75 12.35
N LEU A 83 3.71 -4.86 12.02
CA LEU A 83 4.00 -3.46 11.73
C LEU A 83 4.35 -2.68 13.00
N GLU A 84 3.57 -2.85 14.08
CA GLU A 84 3.84 -2.27 15.39
C GLU A 84 5.21 -2.73 15.92
N PHE A 85 5.50 -4.02 15.84
CA PHE A 85 6.79 -4.58 16.23
C PHE A 85 7.96 -3.89 15.51
N ARG A 86 7.86 -3.70 14.19
CA ARG A 86 8.89 -3.02 13.40
C ARG A 86 9.00 -1.52 13.74
N ALA A 87 7.89 -0.88 14.05
CA ALA A 87 7.89 0.51 14.49
C ALA A 87 8.63 0.67 15.83
N LEU A 88 8.36 -0.22 16.79
CA LEU A 88 9.06 -0.24 18.08
C LEU A 88 10.56 -0.56 17.92
N GLN A 89 10.93 -1.48 17.02
CA GLN A 89 12.34 -1.73 16.70
C GLN A 89 13.05 -0.46 16.17
N GLN A 90 12.36 0.37 15.37
CA GLN A 90 12.96 1.63 14.89
C GLN A 90 13.09 2.66 16.02
N PHE A 91 12.14 2.73 16.95
CA PHE A 91 12.26 3.57 18.14
C PHE A 91 13.46 3.16 19.00
N TRP A 92 13.57 1.89 19.36
CA TRP A 92 14.68 1.41 20.19
C TRP A 92 16.04 1.52 19.49
N LYS A 93 16.08 1.40 18.16
CA LYS A 93 17.28 1.64 17.39
C LYS A 93 17.70 3.11 17.47
N TRP A 94 16.76 4.03 17.27
CA TRP A 94 17.00 5.46 17.44
C TRP A 94 17.44 5.81 18.86
N ALA A 95 16.76 5.30 19.88
CA ALA A 95 17.11 5.54 21.28
C ALA A 95 18.52 5.04 21.63
N LEU A 96 19.00 3.98 20.99
CA LEU A 96 20.36 3.50 21.11
C LEU A 96 21.36 4.43 20.38
N GLU A 97 21.01 4.96 19.21
CA GLU A 97 21.83 5.89 18.43
C GLU A 97 21.97 7.26 19.12
N GLU A 98 20.99 7.65 19.93
CA GLU A 98 21.00 8.90 20.73
C GLU A 98 21.51 8.69 22.19
N ASP A 99 22.08 7.54 22.49
CA ASP A 99 22.60 7.18 23.84
C ASP A 99 21.55 7.23 24.97
N GLU A 100 20.26 7.20 24.63
CA GLU A 100 19.17 7.18 25.61
C GLU A 100 19.06 5.82 26.34
N VAL A 101 19.51 4.75 25.67
CA VAL A 101 19.60 3.40 26.23
C VAL A 101 20.93 2.76 25.84
N GLU A 102 21.49 1.96 26.74
CA GLU A 102 22.74 1.21 26.48
C GLU A 102 22.49 -0.04 25.62
N ARG A 103 21.27 -0.57 25.66
CA ARG A 103 20.89 -1.80 24.97
C ARG A 103 19.39 -1.76 24.61
N SER A 104 19.06 -2.19 23.40
CA SER A 104 17.68 -2.34 22.99
C SER A 104 17.02 -3.53 23.68
N PRO A 105 15.83 -3.37 24.30
CA PRO A 105 15.07 -4.48 24.84
C PRO A 105 14.60 -5.47 23.75
N MET A 106 14.63 -5.03 22.49
CA MET A 106 14.20 -5.84 21.33
C MET A 106 15.36 -6.44 20.52
N GLU A 107 16.62 -6.32 20.99
CA GLU A 107 17.82 -6.70 20.23
C GLU A 107 17.74 -8.13 19.64
N ARG A 108 17.27 -9.09 20.45
CA ARG A 108 17.17 -10.52 20.07
C ARG A 108 15.75 -10.98 19.78
N MET A 109 14.80 -10.05 19.66
CA MET A 109 13.40 -10.40 19.39
C MET A 109 13.19 -10.58 17.89
N LYS A 110 12.40 -11.59 17.53
CA LYS A 110 11.96 -11.84 16.15
C LYS A 110 10.56 -11.28 15.94
N ALA A 111 10.37 -10.64 14.79
CA ALA A 111 9.06 -10.13 14.42
C ALA A 111 7.99 -11.24 14.40
N PRO A 112 6.77 -10.98 14.89
CA PRO A 112 5.66 -11.92 14.80
C PRO A 112 5.46 -12.40 13.36
N ARG A 113 5.30 -13.72 13.21
CA ARG A 113 5.07 -14.33 11.90
C ARG A 113 3.71 -13.91 11.36
N VAL A 114 3.69 -13.41 10.14
CA VAL A 114 2.46 -13.11 9.41
C VAL A 114 2.16 -14.32 8.52
N PRO A 115 1.03 -15.02 8.72
CA PRO A 115 0.65 -16.11 7.84
C PRO A 115 0.52 -15.60 6.39
N GLU A 116 1.02 -16.36 5.45
CA GLU A 116 0.80 -16.09 4.05
C GLU A 116 -0.65 -16.42 3.70
N SER A 117 -1.40 -15.41 3.28
CA SER A 117 -2.75 -15.59 2.78
C SER A 117 -2.74 -15.42 1.26
N PRO A 118 -3.48 -16.25 0.52
CA PRO A 118 -3.66 -16.05 -0.91
C PRO A 118 -4.14 -14.61 -1.17
N VAL A 119 -3.55 -13.98 -2.15
CA VAL A 119 -3.95 -12.62 -2.52
C VAL A 119 -5.24 -12.72 -3.33
N PRO A 120 -6.35 -12.12 -2.88
CA PRO A 120 -7.59 -12.19 -3.61
C PRO A 120 -7.46 -11.48 -4.95
N VAL A 121 -7.79 -12.19 -6.03
CA VAL A 121 -7.86 -11.67 -7.39
C VAL A 121 -9.33 -11.52 -7.81
N ILE A 122 -9.61 -10.60 -8.71
CA ILE A 122 -10.93 -10.48 -9.33
C ILE A 122 -10.99 -11.41 -10.54
N THR A 123 -12.08 -12.16 -10.70
CA THR A 123 -12.29 -12.98 -11.87
C THR A 123 -12.57 -12.13 -13.11
N PRO A 124 -12.26 -12.61 -14.34
CA PRO A 124 -12.61 -11.89 -15.56
C PRO A 124 -14.12 -11.58 -15.66
N ASP A 125 -14.97 -12.46 -15.16
CA ASP A 125 -16.42 -12.27 -15.19
C ASP A 125 -16.86 -11.17 -14.21
N ASP A 126 -16.32 -11.15 -13.01
CA ASP A 126 -16.63 -10.08 -12.06
C ASP A 126 -16.06 -8.75 -12.52
N PHE A 127 -14.91 -8.72 -13.17
CA PHE A 127 -14.40 -7.50 -13.78
C PHE A 127 -15.31 -7.00 -14.92
N ARG A 128 -15.88 -7.91 -15.74
CA ARG A 128 -16.87 -7.55 -16.76
C ARG A 128 -18.14 -6.98 -16.13
N LYS A 129 -18.67 -7.58 -15.05
CA LYS A 129 -19.80 -7.02 -14.28
C LYS A 129 -19.49 -5.61 -13.77
N LEU A 130 -18.28 -5.41 -13.24
CA LEU A 130 -17.82 -4.11 -12.74
C LEU A 130 -17.80 -3.07 -13.88
N LEU A 131 -17.23 -3.39 -15.02
CA LEU A 131 -17.18 -2.52 -16.20
C LEU A 131 -18.58 -2.22 -16.75
N LYS A 132 -19.52 -3.17 -16.70
CA LYS A 132 -20.89 -2.96 -17.14
C LYS A 132 -21.59 -1.82 -16.40
N THR A 133 -21.21 -1.56 -15.14
CA THR A 133 -21.72 -0.41 -14.37
C THR A 133 -21.26 0.95 -14.90
N THR A 134 -20.37 0.98 -15.89
CA THR A 134 -19.77 2.19 -16.46
C THR A 134 -20.07 2.36 -17.96
N GLU A 135 -21.10 1.68 -18.49
CA GLU A 135 -21.46 1.72 -19.91
C GLU A 135 -22.15 3.02 -20.32
N GLY A 136 -22.57 3.85 -19.37
CA GLY A 136 -23.14 5.17 -19.63
C GLY A 136 -22.25 6.08 -20.48
N ARG A 137 -22.83 7.19 -20.95
CA ARG A 137 -22.12 8.15 -21.81
C ARG A 137 -21.72 9.43 -21.08
N ASP A 138 -22.12 9.56 -19.82
CA ASP A 138 -21.79 10.73 -19.01
C ASP A 138 -20.32 10.77 -18.60
N TYR A 139 -19.92 11.90 -18.06
CA TYR A 139 -18.55 12.15 -17.64
C TYR A 139 -18.05 11.14 -16.60
N VAL A 140 -18.89 10.82 -15.61
CA VAL A 140 -18.52 9.96 -14.47
C VAL A 140 -18.32 8.52 -14.95
N ASP A 141 -19.22 8.01 -15.79
CA ASP A 141 -19.11 6.66 -16.34
C ASP A 141 -17.87 6.50 -17.22
N ARG A 142 -17.61 7.47 -18.11
CA ARG A 142 -16.41 7.44 -18.97
C ARG A 142 -15.12 7.53 -18.19
N ARG A 143 -15.09 8.37 -17.14
CA ARG A 143 -13.95 8.46 -16.23
C ARG A 143 -13.71 7.14 -15.50
N ASP A 144 -14.77 6.59 -14.90
CA ASP A 144 -14.67 5.39 -14.08
C ASP A 144 -14.29 4.16 -14.94
N ALA A 145 -14.84 4.05 -16.16
CA ALA A 145 -14.43 3.03 -17.13
C ALA A 145 -12.93 3.10 -17.45
N ALA A 146 -12.44 4.30 -17.78
CA ALA A 146 -11.05 4.53 -18.11
C ALA A 146 -10.12 4.22 -16.92
N LEU A 147 -10.53 4.62 -15.71
CA LEU A 147 -9.81 4.34 -14.46
C LEU A 147 -9.68 2.83 -14.19
N LEU A 148 -10.82 2.12 -14.23
CA LEU A 148 -10.87 0.67 -13.97
C LEU A 148 -10.02 -0.10 -14.97
N LEU A 149 -10.14 0.23 -16.26
CA LEU A 149 -9.36 -0.41 -17.32
C LEU A 149 -7.87 -0.12 -17.19
N LEU A 150 -7.46 1.13 -16.93
CA LEU A 150 -6.04 1.45 -16.76
C LEU A 150 -5.44 0.69 -15.57
N MET A 151 -6.13 0.65 -14.43
CA MET A 151 -5.63 -0.05 -13.24
C MET A 151 -5.57 -1.56 -13.44
N PHE A 152 -6.53 -2.15 -14.13
CA PHE A 152 -6.56 -3.58 -14.43
C PHE A 152 -5.47 -3.99 -15.42
N ASP A 153 -5.28 -3.19 -16.46
CA ASP A 153 -4.39 -3.49 -17.59
C ASP A 153 -2.91 -3.26 -17.26
N THR A 154 -2.61 -2.34 -16.33
CA THR A 154 -1.22 -1.94 -16.05
C THR A 154 -0.76 -2.26 -14.62
N GLY A 155 -1.68 -2.61 -13.75
CA GLY A 155 -1.36 -2.86 -12.34
C GLY A 155 -0.74 -1.68 -11.58
N VAL A 156 -0.93 -0.45 -12.03
CA VAL A 156 -0.40 0.76 -11.39
C VAL A 156 -0.88 0.93 -9.96
N ARG A 157 -0.05 1.53 -9.11
CA ARG A 157 -0.43 1.80 -7.71
C ARG A 157 -1.44 2.94 -7.66
N ARG A 158 -2.32 2.90 -6.68
CA ARG A 158 -3.32 3.96 -6.44
C ARG A 158 -2.71 5.37 -6.40
N GLY A 159 -1.55 5.53 -5.74
CA GLY A 159 -0.86 6.82 -5.67
C GLY A 159 -0.27 7.26 -7.01
N GLU A 160 0.20 6.32 -7.82
CA GLU A 160 0.72 6.59 -9.17
C GLU A 160 -0.41 7.05 -10.10
N VAL A 161 -1.58 6.38 -10.04
CA VAL A 161 -2.77 6.83 -10.79
C VAL A 161 -3.19 8.22 -10.36
N ALA A 162 -3.19 8.52 -9.05
CA ALA A 162 -3.61 9.81 -8.53
C ALA A 162 -2.70 10.96 -8.99
N GLY A 163 -1.40 10.70 -9.13
CA GLY A 163 -0.42 11.68 -9.57
C GLY A 163 -0.28 11.82 -11.09
N LEU A 164 -1.06 11.05 -11.89
CA LEU A 164 -0.95 11.08 -13.35
C LEU A 164 -1.38 12.44 -13.91
N ARG A 165 -0.61 12.96 -14.84
CA ARG A 165 -0.89 14.21 -15.58
C ARG A 165 -1.37 13.89 -16.99
N VAL A 166 -1.95 14.90 -17.65
CA VAL A 166 -2.40 14.74 -19.05
C VAL A 166 -1.23 14.46 -19.98
N GLU A 167 -0.10 15.12 -19.77
CA GLU A 167 1.13 14.94 -20.54
C GLU A 167 1.79 13.57 -20.36
N ASP A 168 1.51 12.88 -19.25
CA ASP A 168 2.07 11.56 -18.96
C ASP A 168 1.43 10.44 -19.78
N VAL A 169 0.36 10.69 -20.53
CA VAL A 169 -0.42 9.65 -21.23
C VAL A 169 -0.31 9.83 -22.74
N ASP A 170 0.36 8.91 -23.38
CA ASP A 170 0.43 8.80 -24.82
C ASP A 170 -0.55 7.75 -25.32
N LEU A 171 -1.66 8.22 -25.95
CA LEU A 171 -2.68 7.33 -26.53
C LEU A 171 -2.21 6.67 -27.84
N LYS A 172 -1.31 7.30 -28.60
CA LYS A 172 -0.80 6.80 -29.86
C LYS A 172 0.09 5.58 -29.62
N ASP A 173 1.05 5.74 -28.71
CA ASP A 173 1.97 4.67 -28.35
C ASP A 173 1.41 3.75 -27.25
N ARG A 174 0.23 4.08 -26.72
CA ARG A 174 -0.48 3.33 -25.67
C ARG A 174 0.39 3.14 -24.43
N MET A 175 0.99 4.22 -23.99
CA MET A 175 1.89 4.27 -22.83
C MET A 175 1.45 5.33 -21.83
N ALA A 176 1.73 5.09 -20.56
CA ALA A 176 1.64 6.09 -19.52
C ALA A 176 2.91 6.08 -18.68
N TYR A 177 3.37 7.27 -18.26
CA TYR A 177 4.53 7.45 -17.41
C TYR A 177 4.06 7.69 -15.97
N VAL A 178 4.33 6.75 -15.10
CA VAL A 178 3.84 6.82 -13.71
C VAL A 178 4.99 7.00 -12.73
N THR A 179 4.83 7.95 -11.81
CA THR A 179 5.84 8.27 -10.80
C THR A 179 5.47 7.65 -9.46
N GLY A 180 6.36 6.80 -8.95
CA GLY A 180 6.20 6.09 -7.69
C GLY A 180 6.82 6.83 -6.50
N LYS A 181 6.75 6.18 -5.32
CA LYS A 181 7.40 6.68 -4.10
C LYS A 181 8.91 6.87 -4.33
N GLY A 182 9.42 8.07 -4.01
CA GLY A 182 10.84 8.44 -4.19
C GLY A 182 11.15 8.99 -5.59
N GLY A 183 10.15 9.45 -6.34
CA GLY A 183 10.36 10.15 -7.62
C GLY A 183 10.72 9.25 -8.82
N HIS A 184 10.71 7.93 -8.65
CA HIS A 184 11.05 7.01 -9.75
C HIS A 184 9.89 6.92 -10.74
N THR A 185 10.14 7.34 -11.96
CA THR A 185 9.21 7.23 -13.07
C THR A 185 9.46 5.94 -13.85
N ARG A 186 8.38 5.29 -14.30
CA ARG A 186 8.42 4.16 -15.23
C ARG A 186 7.32 4.27 -16.25
N ALA A 187 7.59 3.75 -17.44
CA ALA A 187 6.56 3.57 -18.46
C ALA A 187 5.73 2.31 -18.17
N VAL A 188 4.42 2.42 -18.35
CA VAL A 188 3.50 1.29 -18.34
C VAL A 188 2.73 1.28 -19.65
N ARG A 189 2.59 0.09 -20.26
CA ARG A 189 1.88 -0.09 -21.52
C ARG A 189 0.46 -0.57 -21.26
N PHE A 190 -0.48 -0.09 -22.05
CA PHE A 190 -1.89 -0.51 -21.97
C PHE A 190 -2.43 -0.92 -23.34
N GLY A 191 -3.50 -1.73 -23.33
CA GLY A 191 -4.12 -2.27 -24.53
C GLY A 191 -5.07 -1.30 -25.22
N SER A 192 -5.57 -1.71 -26.39
CA SER A 192 -6.47 -0.89 -27.21
C SER A 192 -7.79 -0.55 -26.52
N LYS A 193 -8.36 -1.48 -25.72
CA LYS A 193 -9.60 -1.21 -24.96
C LYS A 193 -9.41 -0.07 -23.97
N THR A 194 -8.29 -0.07 -23.27
CA THR A 194 -7.91 0.99 -22.31
C THR A 194 -7.66 2.30 -23.04
N ALA A 195 -6.96 2.29 -24.17
CA ALA A 195 -6.73 3.48 -24.99
C ALA A 195 -8.04 4.14 -25.44
N ILE A 196 -9.00 3.35 -25.92
CA ILE A 196 -10.32 3.86 -26.33
C ILE A 196 -11.08 4.46 -25.14
N ALA A 197 -11.01 3.84 -23.97
CA ALA A 197 -11.68 4.35 -22.79
C ALA A 197 -11.05 5.67 -22.30
N LEU A 198 -9.71 5.74 -22.30
CA LEU A 198 -8.96 6.96 -21.97
C LEU A 198 -9.26 8.11 -22.96
N ASP A 199 -9.31 7.83 -24.25
CA ASP A 199 -9.67 8.82 -25.27
C ASP A 199 -11.09 9.35 -25.07
N ARG A 200 -12.08 8.47 -24.81
CA ARG A 200 -13.47 8.87 -24.51
C ARG A 200 -13.56 9.76 -23.28
N TYR A 201 -12.82 9.42 -22.24
CA TYR A 201 -12.74 10.24 -21.03
C TYR A 201 -12.09 11.59 -21.32
N LEU A 202 -10.93 11.63 -22.00
CA LEU A 202 -10.22 12.87 -22.29
C LEU A 202 -11.04 13.84 -23.14
N ARG A 203 -11.86 13.34 -24.08
CA ARG A 203 -12.77 14.21 -24.83
C ARG A 203 -13.78 14.93 -23.94
N LEU A 204 -14.38 14.23 -22.97
CA LEU A 204 -15.29 14.85 -22.01
C LEU A 204 -14.56 15.74 -20.98
N ARG A 205 -13.34 15.33 -20.59
CA ARG A 205 -12.51 16.11 -19.67
C ARG A 205 -12.21 17.52 -20.17
N ARG A 206 -12.09 17.74 -21.48
CA ARG A 206 -11.84 19.06 -22.07
C ARG A 206 -12.95 20.06 -21.74
N GLY A 207 -14.19 19.61 -21.57
CA GLY A 207 -15.33 20.45 -21.17
C GLY A 207 -15.55 20.54 -19.66
N HIS A 208 -14.69 19.95 -18.85
CA HIS A 208 -14.86 19.97 -17.40
C HIS A 208 -14.45 21.32 -16.79
N ARG A 209 -15.16 21.80 -15.77
CA ARG A 209 -14.89 23.11 -15.13
C ARG A 209 -13.44 23.27 -14.60
N HIS A 210 -12.77 22.17 -14.31
CA HIS A 210 -11.36 22.12 -13.89
C HIS A 210 -10.42 21.63 -14.99
N ALA A 211 -10.79 21.74 -16.28
CA ALA A 211 -10.01 21.23 -17.41
C ALA A 211 -8.62 21.89 -17.55
N THR A 212 -8.43 23.09 -16.99
CA THR A 212 -7.17 23.85 -17.04
C THR A 212 -6.08 23.26 -16.17
N THR A 213 -6.42 22.36 -15.22
CA THR A 213 -5.38 21.70 -14.40
C THR A 213 -4.67 20.61 -15.22
N ASP A 214 -3.40 20.35 -14.90
CA ASP A 214 -2.60 19.29 -15.51
C ASP A 214 -2.97 17.89 -15.03
N ALA A 215 -3.68 17.78 -13.89
CA ALA A 215 -4.10 16.49 -13.32
C ALA A 215 -4.96 15.68 -14.29
N PHE A 216 -4.59 14.43 -14.53
CA PHE A 216 -5.32 13.59 -15.49
C PHE A 216 -6.76 13.32 -15.03
N TRP A 217 -6.94 12.96 -13.76
CA TRP A 217 -8.23 12.54 -13.22
C TRP A 217 -8.94 13.65 -12.47
N LEU A 218 -10.15 14.00 -12.92
CA LEU A 218 -10.97 15.04 -12.30
C LEU A 218 -12.23 14.46 -11.66
N GLY A 219 -12.47 14.89 -10.44
CA GLY A 219 -13.73 14.72 -9.72
C GLY A 219 -14.58 15.97 -9.81
N GLN A 220 -15.67 15.98 -9.05
CA GLN A 220 -16.57 17.14 -9.02
C GLN A 220 -15.84 18.42 -8.58
N ASP A 221 -14.95 18.34 -7.58
CA ASP A 221 -14.34 19.50 -6.93
C ASP A 221 -12.86 19.69 -7.31
N GLY A 222 -12.41 19.06 -8.39
CA GLY A 222 -11.02 19.16 -8.89
C GLY A 222 -10.31 17.82 -9.00
N PRO A 223 -8.97 17.79 -8.89
CA PRO A 223 -8.17 16.58 -9.03
C PRO A 223 -8.56 15.49 -8.05
N LEU A 224 -8.69 14.24 -8.54
CA LEU A 224 -9.01 13.08 -7.70
C LEU A 224 -7.80 12.66 -6.87
N THR A 225 -8.05 12.42 -5.59
CA THR A 225 -7.07 11.86 -4.66
C THR A 225 -7.05 10.32 -4.73
N GLY A 226 -5.97 9.72 -4.22
CA GLY A 226 -5.93 8.26 -4.10
C GLY A 226 -7.07 7.66 -3.26
N SER A 227 -7.61 8.37 -2.28
CA SER A 227 -8.78 7.92 -1.50
C SER A 227 -10.06 7.92 -2.33
N ALA A 228 -10.25 8.91 -3.20
CA ALA A 228 -11.39 8.99 -4.10
C ALA A 228 -11.47 7.77 -5.04
N PHE A 229 -10.35 7.27 -5.54
CA PHE A 229 -10.33 6.05 -6.36
C PHE A 229 -10.85 4.81 -5.62
N ALA A 230 -10.49 4.65 -4.35
CA ALA A 230 -11.01 3.54 -3.56
C ALA A 230 -12.54 3.66 -3.34
N GLN A 231 -13.05 4.88 -3.21
CA GLN A 231 -14.50 5.13 -3.11
C GLN A 231 -15.22 4.87 -4.44
N ILE A 232 -14.65 5.29 -5.58
CA ILE A 232 -15.17 5.01 -6.92
C ILE A 232 -15.29 3.50 -7.13
N ILE A 233 -14.21 2.75 -6.89
CA ILE A 233 -14.22 1.29 -7.03
C ILE A 233 -15.28 0.66 -6.11
N ALA A 234 -15.36 1.09 -4.84
CA ALA A 234 -16.35 0.57 -3.90
C ALA A 234 -17.80 0.85 -4.36
N LYS A 235 -18.09 2.06 -4.86
CA LYS A 235 -19.41 2.43 -5.41
C LYS A 235 -19.77 1.55 -6.61
N ARG A 236 -18.82 1.31 -7.52
CA ARG A 236 -19.04 0.44 -8.69
C ARG A 236 -19.21 -1.02 -8.29
N CYS A 237 -18.54 -1.50 -7.25
CA CYS A 237 -18.75 -2.85 -6.70
C CYS A 237 -20.17 -3.02 -6.18
N VAL A 238 -20.69 -2.05 -5.42
CA VAL A 238 -22.09 -2.06 -4.94
C VAL A 238 -23.05 -2.13 -6.11
N ALA A 239 -22.86 -1.29 -7.14
CA ALA A 239 -23.71 -1.28 -8.34
C ALA A 239 -23.63 -2.59 -9.14
N ALA A 240 -22.51 -3.30 -9.08
CA ALA A 240 -22.30 -4.59 -9.74
C ALA A 240 -22.79 -5.80 -8.92
N GLY A 241 -23.23 -5.60 -7.67
CA GLY A 241 -23.54 -6.69 -6.75
C GLY A 241 -22.31 -7.50 -6.32
N LEU A 242 -21.12 -6.88 -6.33
CA LEU A 242 -19.85 -7.54 -6.00
C LEU A 242 -19.38 -7.17 -4.59
N PRO A 243 -18.59 -8.04 -3.94
CA PRO A 243 -17.88 -7.69 -2.73
C PRO A 243 -16.98 -6.47 -2.96
N ARG A 244 -16.75 -5.69 -1.89
CA ARG A 244 -15.88 -4.51 -1.95
C ARG A 244 -14.47 -4.88 -2.40
N LEU A 245 -14.04 -4.33 -3.54
CA LEU A 245 -12.68 -4.44 -4.04
C LEU A 245 -11.80 -3.29 -3.53
N HIS A 246 -10.55 -3.62 -3.28
CA HIS A 246 -9.52 -2.63 -2.99
C HIS A 246 -8.65 -2.38 -4.23
N PRO A 247 -8.13 -1.16 -4.44
CA PRO A 247 -7.25 -0.86 -5.59
C PRO A 247 -6.08 -1.84 -5.75
N HIS A 248 -5.54 -2.35 -4.64
CA HIS A 248 -4.47 -3.34 -4.68
C HIS A 248 -4.89 -4.69 -5.27
N GLN A 249 -6.18 -5.06 -5.19
CA GLN A 249 -6.65 -6.31 -5.80
C GLN A 249 -6.59 -6.24 -7.34
N LEU A 250 -6.89 -5.08 -7.96
CA LEU A 250 -6.72 -4.90 -9.40
C LEU A 250 -5.25 -5.09 -9.82
N ARG A 251 -4.32 -4.56 -9.04
CA ARG A 251 -2.89 -4.77 -9.26
C ARG A 251 -2.47 -6.22 -9.06
N HIS A 252 -3.05 -6.91 -8.09
CA HIS A 252 -2.82 -8.34 -7.87
C HIS A 252 -3.35 -9.15 -9.06
N THR A 253 -4.54 -8.79 -9.54
CA THR A 253 -5.14 -9.42 -10.71
C THR A 253 -4.30 -9.20 -11.97
N PHE A 254 -3.81 -7.98 -12.20
CA PHE A 254 -2.86 -7.72 -13.30
C PHE A 254 -1.66 -8.67 -13.24
N ALA A 255 -1.02 -8.79 -12.09
CA ALA A 255 0.15 -9.65 -11.94
C ALA A 255 -0.19 -11.13 -12.19
N HIS A 256 -1.33 -11.58 -11.67
CA HIS A 256 -1.84 -12.93 -11.86
C HIS A 256 -2.14 -13.21 -13.34
N GLU A 257 -2.90 -12.34 -14.01
CA GLU A 257 -3.26 -12.49 -15.41
C GLU A 257 -2.04 -12.41 -16.34
N TYR A 258 -1.08 -11.53 -16.04
CA TYR A 258 0.16 -11.42 -16.78
C TYR A 258 0.97 -12.72 -16.73
N LEU A 259 1.12 -13.31 -15.55
CA LEU A 259 1.82 -14.59 -15.38
C LEU A 259 1.04 -15.76 -16.00
N ASN A 260 -0.29 -15.76 -15.92
CA ASN A 260 -1.15 -16.77 -16.56
C ASN A 260 -1.06 -16.74 -18.09
N ALA A 261 -0.88 -15.57 -18.66
CA ALA A 261 -0.67 -15.40 -20.11
C ALA A 261 0.75 -15.80 -20.57
N GLY A 262 1.58 -16.35 -19.68
CA GLY A 262 2.94 -16.77 -20.00
C GLY A 262 4.01 -15.67 -19.85
N GLY A 263 3.65 -14.53 -19.26
CA GLY A 263 4.60 -13.43 -19.02
C GLY A 263 5.72 -13.85 -18.06
N GLN A 264 6.91 -13.31 -18.28
CA GLN A 264 8.07 -13.62 -17.46
C GLN A 264 8.06 -12.85 -16.13
N GLU A 265 8.51 -13.49 -15.05
CA GLU A 265 8.55 -12.87 -13.70
C GLU A 265 9.43 -11.62 -13.64
N GLY A 266 10.58 -11.64 -14.34
CA GLY A 266 11.49 -10.49 -14.41
C GLY A 266 10.85 -9.27 -15.08
N ASP A 267 10.07 -9.49 -16.14
CA ASP A 267 9.34 -8.42 -16.83
C ASP A 267 8.18 -7.90 -15.98
N LEU A 268 7.44 -8.80 -15.32
CA LEU A 268 6.41 -8.39 -14.37
C LEU A 268 6.99 -7.51 -13.26
N GLN A 269 8.16 -7.86 -12.72
CA GLN A 269 8.84 -7.07 -11.71
C GLN A 269 9.11 -5.64 -12.18
N ARG A 270 9.60 -5.49 -13.41
CA ARG A 270 9.86 -4.18 -14.04
C ARG A 270 8.57 -3.40 -14.30
N LEU A 271 7.57 -4.03 -14.92
CA LEU A 271 6.27 -3.42 -15.23
C LEU A 271 5.54 -2.97 -13.96
N ALA A 272 5.51 -3.83 -12.95
CA ALA A 272 4.91 -3.51 -11.68
C ALA A 272 5.76 -2.52 -10.83
N GLY A 273 7.03 -2.30 -11.14
CA GLY A 273 7.93 -1.47 -10.34
C GLY A 273 8.15 -2.06 -8.93
N TRP A 274 8.41 -3.36 -8.85
CA TRP A 274 8.77 -4.03 -7.60
C TRP A 274 10.28 -4.06 -7.43
N ARG A 275 10.75 -3.60 -6.27
CA ARG A 275 12.18 -3.60 -5.92
C ARG A 275 12.65 -4.93 -5.32
N SER A 276 11.72 -5.73 -4.80
CA SER A 276 12.05 -6.98 -4.13
C SER A 276 11.38 -8.18 -4.79
N PRO A 277 12.12 -9.28 -4.99
CA PRO A 277 11.58 -10.56 -5.46
C PRO A 277 10.54 -11.18 -4.51
N GLN A 278 10.48 -10.73 -3.24
CA GLN A 278 9.47 -11.19 -2.28
C GLN A 278 8.04 -10.91 -2.75
N MET A 279 7.83 -9.84 -3.52
CA MET A 279 6.52 -9.56 -4.10
C MET A 279 6.14 -10.59 -5.15
N LEU A 280 7.10 -11.07 -5.96
CA LEU A 280 6.87 -12.13 -6.94
C LEU A 280 6.51 -13.46 -6.27
N ARG A 281 7.17 -13.82 -5.17
CA ARG A 281 6.88 -15.06 -4.43
C ARG A 281 5.42 -15.15 -3.97
N ARG A 282 4.80 -14.03 -3.62
CA ARG A 282 3.37 -14.00 -3.24
C ARG A 282 2.43 -14.38 -4.39
N TYR A 283 2.86 -14.17 -5.63
CA TYR A 283 2.07 -14.49 -6.84
C TYR A 283 2.52 -15.80 -7.47
N GLY A 284 3.81 -16.10 -7.37
CA GLY A 284 4.41 -17.29 -7.97
C GLY A 284 4.03 -18.58 -7.25
N ALA A 285 4.02 -18.58 -5.91
CA ALA A 285 3.88 -19.81 -5.14
C ALA A 285 2.54 -20.55 -5.36
N SER A 286 1.42 -19.82 -5.49
CA SER A 286 0.10 -20.43 -5.67
C SER A 286 -0.18 -20.96 -7.08
N MET A 287 0.64 -20.57 -8.07
CA MET A 287 0.44 -20.92 -9.49
C MET A 287 1.70 -21.43 -10.18
N ALA A 288 2.84 -21.47 -9.48
CA ALA A 288 4.12 -21.88 -10.05
C ALA A 288 4.04 -23.31 -10.62
N ASP A 289 3.43 -24.22 -9.86
CA ASP A 289 3.31 -25.63 -10.25
C ASP A 289 2.39 -25.83 -11.46
N ASP A 290 1.23 -25.14 -11.49
CA ASP A 290 0.30 -25.23 -12.62
C ASP A 290 0.85 -24.56 -13.86
N ARG A 291 1.58 -23.47 -13.70
CA ARG A 291 2.26 -22.77 -14.80
C ARG A 291 3.43 -23.58 -15.32
N ALA A 292 4.23 -24.19 -14.43
CA ALA A 292 5.33 -25.08 -14.83
C ALA A 292 4.82 -26.27 -15.63
N ARG A 293 3.72 -26.89 -15.20
CA ARG A 293 3.07 -28.00 -15.92
C ARG A 293 2.53 -27.56 -17.29
N ARG A 294 1.88 -26.40 -17.37
CA ARG A 294 1.33 -25.87 -18.65
C ARG A 294 2.41 -25.49 -19.65
N ASN A 295 3.52 -24.95 -19.18
CA ASN A 295 4.64 -24.50 -20.01
C ASN A 295 5.72 -25.56 -20.20
N TYR A 296 5.52 -26.78 -19.66
CA TYR A 296 6.46 -27.88 -19.86
C TYR A 296 6.47 -28.30 -21.32
N THR A 297 7.64 -28.22 -21.91
CA THR A 297 7.92 -28.80 -23.23
C THR A 297 8.93 -29.91 -23.04
N SER A 298 8.58 -31.11 -23.45
CA SER A 298 9.46 -32.28 -23.30
C SER A 298 10.77 -32.07 -24.07
N PRO A 299 11.94 -32.19 -23.39
CA PRO A 299 13.23 -32.20 -24.13
C PRO A 299 13.32 -33.34 -25.13
N ALA A 300 12.68 -34.47 -24.85
CA ALA A 300 12.69 -35.64 -25.72
C ALA A 300 11.89 -35.42 -27.03
N ASP A 301 10.86 -34.56 -26.99
CA ASP A 301 10.06 -34.25 -28.20
C ASP A 301 10.82 -33.32 -29.17
N ARG A 302 12.03 -32.90 -28.82
CA ARG A 302 12.92 -32.07 -29.66
C ARG A 302 14.06 -32.86 -30.30
N LEU A 303 14.16 -34.18 -30.04
CA LEU A 303 15.12 -35.11 -30.66
C LEU A 303 14.56 -35.70 -31.92
#